data_8d7bd373374cd18eb10f2d8cc70ae027
#
_entry.id   8d7bd373374cd18eb10f2d8cc70ae027
#
_cell.length_a   1.000
_cell.length_b   1.000
_cell.length_c   1.000
_cell.angle_alpha   90.00
_cell.angle_beta   90.00
_cell.angle_gamma   90.00
#
_symmetry.space_group_name_H-M   'P 1'
#
loop_
_entity.id
_entity.type
_entity.pdbx_description
1 polymer ?
#
loop_
_entity_poly.entity_id
_entity_poly.type
_entity_poly.pdbx_seq_one_letter_code
_entity_poly.pdbx_strand_id
1 'polypeptide(L)'
;MNKQTAHYHLPGLFEFYELYRMFLPLFREHGEYFYDWCDIGSIYGAPPDCIWGGGRVSLEDHDAGEVQALLQEYGISARLTFSNSLLREEHLSDRKCNELCALFAENATPENGVIVHSDLLLQYLKSHYPELYPVSSTTKVLTDFETLKKETDRDDFRYVVPDFRLNKVYEKLNTLTESQNCLLYTSDAADD
;
A
#
# COMPACT_ATOMS: atom_id res chain seq x y z
N MET A 1 6.62 15.29 25.62
CA MET A 1 6.09 13.99 25.20
C MET A 1 6.13 13.99 23.68
N ASN A 2 6.86 13.08 23.06
CA ASN A 2 6.75 12.93 21.60
C ASN A 2 5.32 12.50 21.28
N LYS A 3 4.61 13.34 20.55
CA LYS A 3 3.26 13.02 20.09
C LYS A 3 3.38 11.89 19.07
N GLN A 4 2.74 10.77 19.33
CA GLN A 4 2.73 9.65 18.41
C GLN A 4 1.73 9.96 17.31
N THR A 5 2.18 10.01 16.06
CA THR A 5 1.34 10.26 14.88
C THR A 5 0.81 8.93 14.36
N ALA A 6 -0.49 8.88 14.08
CA ALA A 6 -1.12 7.76 13.39
C ALA A 6 -1.19 8.06 11.89
N HIS A 7 -0.55 7.21 11.10
CA HIS A 7 -0.58 7.33 9.64
C HIS A 7 -1.69 6.46 9.05
N TYR A 8 -2.66 7.11 8.43
CA TYR A 8 -3.75 6.43 7.75
C TYR A 8 -3.38 6.09 6.30
N HIS A 9 -3.78 4.90 5.86
CA HIS A 9 -3.58 4.44 4.49
C HIS A 9 -4.94 4.30 3.82
N LEU A 10 -5.21 5.16 2.84
CA LEU A 10 -6.53 5.31 2.25
C LEU A 10 -6.66 4.50 0.96
N PRO A 11 -7.82 3.86 0.70
CA PRO A 11 -8.05 3.08 -0.52
C PRO A 11 -8.44 3.93 -1.72
N GLY A 12 -8.48 3.34 -2.91
CA GLY A 12 -9.08 3.95 -4.09
C GLY A 12 -8.19 4.97 -4.82
N LEU A 13 -6.89 4.65 -4.95
CA LEU A 13 -5.89 5.51 -5.60
C LEU A 13 -6.35 6.10 -6.94
N PHE A 14 -6.99 5.30 -7.77
CA PHE A 14 -7.53 5.72 -9.07
C PHE A 14 -9.03 5.98 -9.01
N GLU A 15 -9.76 5.15 -8.29
CA GLU A 15 -11.22 5.15 -8.18
C GLU A 15 -11.76 6.43 -7.51
N PHE A 16 -11.05 6.95 -6.50
CA PHE A 16 -11.50 8.10 -5.72
C PHE A 16 -10.69 9.36 -6.00
N TYR A 17 -10.09 9.49 -7.19
CA TYR A 17 -9.28 10.63 -7.56
C TYR A 17 -9.98 11.98 -7.33
N GLU A 18 -11.23 12.12 -7.80
CA GLU A 18 -12.00 13.35 -7.63
C GLU A 18 -12.30 13.66 -6.16
N LEU A 19 -12.52 12.62 -5.33
CA LEU A 19 -12.66 12.81 -3.90
C LEU A 19 -11.36 13.35 -3.29
N TYR A 20 -10.21 12.78 -3.67
CA TYR A 20 -8.92 13.22 -3.14
C TYR A 20 -8.54 14.64 -3.59
N ARG A 21 -8.90 15.04 -4.80
CA ARG A 21 -8.73 16.43 -5.26
C ARG A 21 -9.44 17.45 -4.36
N MET A 22 -10.55 17.08 -3.74
CA MET A 22 -11.28 17.93 -2.80
C MET A 22 -10.81 17.74 -1.36
N PHE A 23 -10.51 16.50 -0.97
CA PHE A 23 -10.21 16.16 0.40
C PHE A 23 -8.79 16.58 0.83
N LEU A 24 -7.78 16.40 -0.02
CA LEU A 24 -6.40 16.71 0.35
C LEU A 24 -6.15 18.20 0.62
N PRO A 25 -6.69 19.16 -0.18
CA PRO A 25 -6.67 20.57 0.18
C PRO A 25 -7.32 20.84 1.55
N LEU A 26 -8.51 20.27 1.78
CA LEU A 26 -9.22 20.41 3.05
C LEU A 26 -8.38 19.89 4.23
N PHE A 27 -7.80 18.71 4.10
CA PHE A 27 -6.96 18.12 5.14
C PHE A 27 -5.72 18.97 5.46
N ARG A 28 -5.11 19.56 4.42
CA ARG A 28 -3.89 20.38 4.56
C ARG A 28 -4.17 21.78 5.11
N GLU A 29 -5.24 22.42 4.63
CA GLU A 29 -5.51 23.84 4.90
C GLU A 29 -6.40 24.04 6.14
N HIS A 30 -7.17 23.04 6.50
CA HIS A 30 -8.15 23.08 7.58
C HIS A 30 -7.88 22.04 8.66
N GLY A 31 -6.64 22.01 9.14
CA GLY A 31 -6.20 21.09 10.20
C GLY A 31 -7.03 21.17 11.49
N GLU A 32 -7.76 22.30 11.70
CA GLU A 32 -8.67 22.47 12.83
C GLU A 32 -9.85 21.48 12.86
N TYR A 33 -10.16 20.82 11.74
CA TYR A 33 -11.19 19.78 11.65
C TYR A 33 -10.68 18.37 11.91
N PHE A 34 -9.37 18.21 12.06
CA PHE A 34 -8.72 16.90 12.23
C PHE A 34 -7.94 16.87 13.54
N TYR A 35 -7.76 15.68 14.07
CA TYR A 35 -6.88 15.52 15.22
C TYR A 35 -5.43 15.73 14.80
N ASP A 36 -4.67 16.45 15.62
CA ASP A 36 -3.27 16.79 15.39
C ASP A 36 -2.29 15.60 15.41
N TRP A 37 -2.79 14.41 15.71
CA TRP A 37 -2.08 13.12 15.63
C TRP A 37 -2.44 12.32 14.38
N CYS A 38 -3.41 12.77 13.56
CA CYS A 38 -3.77 12.13 12.29
C CYS A 38 -2.87 12.59 11.16
N ASP A 39 -2.42 11.64 10.34
CA ASP A 39 -1.69 11.93 9.11
C ASP A 39 -2.06 10.91 8.03
N ILE A 40 -1.83 11.26 6.76
CA ILE A 40 -2.06 10.38 5.61
C ILE A 40 -0.71 9.82 5.16
N GLY A 41 -0.46 8.55 5.46
CA GLY A 41 0.80 7.90 5.11
C GLY A 41 0.86 7.45 3.65
N SER A 42 -0.26 7.02 3.07
CA SER A 42 -0.33 6.64 1.65
C SER A 42 -1.76 6.55 1.15
N ILE A 43 -1.92 6.56 -0.18
CA ILE A 43 -3.15 6.16 -0.86
C ILE A 43 -2.84 4.96 -1.74
N TYR A 44 -3.68 3.93 -1.70
CA TYR A 44 -3.42 2.67 -2.40
C TYR A 44 -4.55 2.26 -3.34
N GLY A 45 -4.20 1.56 -4.41
CA GLY A 45 -5.17 1.05 -5.40
C GLY A 45 -4.49 0.52 -6.65
N ALA A 46 -5.30 0.00 -7.56
CA ALA A 46 -4.88 -0.38 -8.91
C ALA A 46 -5.91 0.17 -9.90
N PRO A 47 -5.47 0.57 -11.10
CA PRO A 47 -6.41 0.98 -12.14
C PRO A 47 -7.20 -0.24 -12.62
N PRO A 48 -8.36 -0.02 -13.25
CA PRO A 48 -9.08 -1.10 -13.94
C PRO A 48 -8.19 -1.71 -15.03
N ASP A 49 -8.48 -2.94 -15.41
CA ASP A 49 -7.75 -3.70 -16.44
C ASP A 49 -6.26 -3.96 -16.14
N CYS A 50 -5.81 -3.75 -14.90
CA CYS A 50 -4.46 -4.13 -14.48
C CYS A 50 -4.44 -5.63 -14.12
N ILE A 51 -3.77 -6.45 -14.94
CA ILE A 51 -3.71 -7.90 -14.71
C ILE A 51 -3.03 -8.25 -13.37
N TRP A 52 -2.08 -7.45 -12.90
CA TRP A 52 -1.44 -7.64 -11.60
C TRP A 52 -2.35 -7.23 -10.42
N GLY A 53 -3.34 -6.38 -10.69
CA GLY A 53 -4.27 -5.86 -9.68
C GLY A 53 -5.34 -6.86 -9.20
N GLY A 54 -5.51 -7.99 -9.88
CA GLY A 54 -6.45 -9.03 -9.46
C GLY A 54 -7.91 -8.78 -9.87
N GLY A 55 -8.16 -7.98 -10.90
CA GLY A 55 -9.46 -7.87 -11.54
C GLY A 55 -10.49 -7.00 -10.80
N ARG A 56 -10.06 -6.02 -10.03
CA ARG A 56 -10.98 -5.01 -9.50
C ARG A 56 -11.58 -4.23 -10.66
N VAL A 57 -12.90 -4.15 -10.68
CA VAL A 57 -13.64 -3.32 -11.63
C VAL A 57 -13.80 -1.94 -11.01
N SER A 58 -13.15 -0.94 -11.58
CA SER A 58 -13.43 0.46 -11.29
C SER A 58 -14.41 1.00 -12.31
N LEU A 59 -15.35 1.85 -11.88
CA LEU A 59 -16.28 2.55 -12.76
C LEU A 59 -15.62 3.78 -13.41
N GLU A 60 -14.51 4.25 -12.85
CA GLU A 60 -13.77 5.42 -13.30
C GLU A 60 -12.29 5.04 -13.48
N ASP A 61 -11.71 5.45 -14.60
CA ASP A 61 -10.28 5.33 -14.89
C ASP A 61 -9.71 6.73 -15.07
N HIS A 62 -8.82 7.11 -14.17
CA HIS A 62 -8.15 8.41 -14.21
C HIS A 62 -6.73 8.24 -14.74
N ASP A 63 -6.21 9.27 -15.37
CA ASP A 63 -4.84 9.29 -15.87
C ASP A 63 -3.84 9.10 -14.74
N ALA A 64 -2.96 8.12 -14.89
CA ALA A 64 -2.02 7.74 -13.83
C ALA A 64 -1.01 8.86 -13.52
N GLY A 65 -0.68 9.71 -14.50
CA GLY A 65 0.19 10.86 -14.31
C GLY A 65 -0.49 11.95 -13.47
N GLU A 66 -1.78 12.20 -13.69
CA GLU A 66 -2.55 13.15 -12.89
C GLU A 66 -2.68 12.67 -11.44
N VAL A 67 -2.93 11.37 -11.24
CA VAL A 67 -3.00 10.75 -9.91
C VAL A 67 -1.67 10.89 -9.18
N GLN A 68 -0.55 10.57 -9.85
CA GLN A 68 0.79 10.71 -9.28
C GLN A 68 1.10 12.17 -8.93
N ALA A 69 0.83 13.10 -9.85
CA ALA A 69 1.08 14.53 -9.64
C ALA A 69 0.34 15.08 -8.43
N LEU A 70 -0.94 14.70 -8.26
CA LEU A 70 -1.72 15.08 -7.08
C LEU A 70 -1.06 14.60 -5.78
N LEU A 71 -0.66 13.34 -5.70
CA LEU A 71 -0.06 12.81 -4.48
C LEU A 71 1.31 13.42 -4.18
N GLN A 72 2.12 13.67 -5.20
CA GLN A 72 3.40 14.38 -5.05
C GLN A 72 3.21 15.80 -4.53
N GLU A 73 2.21 16.53 -5.01
CA GLU A 73 1.88 17.88 -4.52
C GLU A 73 1.60 17.88 -3.01
N TYR A 74 0.93 16.85 -2.51
CA TYR A 74 0.60 16.73 -1.08
C TYR A 74 1.63 15.95 -0.26
N GLY A 75 2.69 15.43 -0.86
CA GLY A 75 3.74 14.67 -0.18
C GLY A 75 3.24 13.31 0.34
N ILE A 76 2.32 12.67 -0.37
CA ILE A 76 1.69 11.40 0.00
C ILE A 76 2.22 10.28 -0.89
N SER A 77 2.63 9.17 -0.27
CA SER A 77 3.07 7.98 -1.00
C SER A 77 1.90 7.28 -1.71
N ALA A 78 2.07 6.97 -2.99
CA ALA A 78 1.18 6.08 -3.72
C ALA A 78 1.61 4.62 -3.52
N ARG A 79 0.63 3.70 -3.38
CA ARG A 79 0.91 2.25 -3.35
C ARG A 79 0.06 1.53 -4.40
N LEU A 80 0.72 1.03 -5.44
CA LEU A 80 0.07 0.22 -6.47
C LEU A 80 -0.31 -1.15 -5.89
N THR A 81 -1.57 -1.55 -6.02
CA THR A 81 -2.07 -2.80 -5.41
C THR A 81 -2.08 -3.93 -6.43
N PHE A 82 -1.16 -4.87 -6.28
CA PHE A 82 -0.96 -6.03 -7.14
C PHE A 82 -1.31 -7.33 -6.41
N SER A 83 -2.61 -7.54 -6.19
CA SER A 83 -3.15 -8.61 -5.34
C SER A 83 -3.46 -9.90 -6.08
N ASN A 84 -3.17 -10.01 -7.38
CA ASN A 84 -3.44 -11.22 -8.15
C ASN A 84 -2.53 -12.37 -7.69
N SER A 85 -3.15 -13.42 -7.15
CA SER A 85 -2.46 -14.64 -6.68
C SER A 85 -2.19 -15.67 -7.78
N LEU A 86 -2.76 -15.48 -8.99
CA LEU A 86 -2.74 -16.43 -10.10
C LEU A 86 -1.75 -16.03 -11.20
N LEU A 87 -0.80 -15.15 -10.87
CA LEU A 87 0.19 -14.68 -11.83
C LEU A 87 1.14 -15.80 -12.27
N ARG A 88 1.52 -15.77 -13.55
CA ARG A 88 2.50 -16.61 -14.18
C ARG A 88 3.56 -15.74 -14.87
N GLU A 89 4.67 -16.34 -15.30
CA GLU A 89 5.77 -15.63 -15.96
C GLU A 89 5.31 -14.82 -17.18
N GLU A 90 4.38 -15.35 -17.98
CA GLU A 90 3.81 -14.67 -19.15
C GLU A 90 3.12 -13.34 -18.82
N HIS A 91 2.59 -13.21 -17.60
CA HIS A 91 1.91 -11.99 -17.14
C HIS A 91 2.90 -10.89 -16.71
N LEU A 92 4.17 -11.22 -16.46
CA LEU A 92 5.17 -10.23 -16.05
C LEU A 92 5.51 -9.24 -17.16
N SER A 93 5.31 -9.63 -18.43
CA SER A 93 5.54 -8.78 -19.59
C SER A 93 4.35 -7.86 -19.93
N ASP A 94 3.32 -7.80 -19.07
CA ASP A 94 2.17 -6.93 -19.31
C ASP A 94 2.61 -5.47 -19.43
N ARG A 95 2.29 -4.85 -20.57
CA ARG A 95 2.78 -3.52 -20.89
C ARG A 95 2.21 -2.44 -19.97
N LYS A 96 0.87 -2.48 -19.72
CA LYS A 96 0.18 -1.48 -18.90
C LYS A 96 0.74 -1.49 -17.47
N CYS A 97 0.90 -2.67 -16.89
CA CYS A 97 1.43 -2.80 -15.53
C CYS A 97 2.88 -2.33 -15.41
N ASN A 98 3.71 -2.61 -16.42
CA ASN A 98 5.11 -2.14 -16.44
C ASN A 98 5.22 -0.62 -16.64
N GLU A 99 4.43 -0.03 -17.54
CA GLU A 99 4.39 1.43 -17.76
C GLU A 99 3.94 2.14 -16.47
N LEU A 100 2.97 1.56 -15.74
CA LEU A 100 2.52 2.07 -14.46
C LEU A 100 3.62 2.03 -13.38
N CYS A 101 4.35 0.92 -13.27
CA CYS A 101 5.47 0.82 -12.34
C CYS A 101 6.59 1.81 -12.69
N ALA A 102 6.93 1.96 -13.97
CA ALA A 102 7.94 2.91 -14.40
C ALA A 102 7.55 4.35 -14.02
N LEU A 103 6.29 4.74 -14.26
CA LEU A 103 5.78 6.06 -13.89
C LEU A 103 5.89 6.30 -12.39
N PHE A 104 5.40 5.38 -11.56
CA PHE A 104 5.40 5.56 -10.10
C PHE A 104 6.77 5.36 -9.43
N ALA A 105 7.73 4.74 -10.12
CA ALA A 105 9.12 4.65 -9.66
C ALA A 105 9.90 5.94 -9.91
N GLU A 106 9.49 6.75 -10.88
CA GLU A 106 10.25 7.91 -11.32
C GLU A 106 10.17 9.07 -10.31
N ASN A 107 11.34 9.43 -9.73
CA ASN A 107 11.55 10.64 -8.91
C ASN A 107 10.50 10.90 -7.81
N ALA A 108 9.88 9.86 -7.27
CA ALA A 108 8.85 10.00 -6.26
C ALA A 108 9.40 10.48 -4.91
N THR A 109 8.85 11.58 -4.41
CA THR A 109 9.14 12.08 -3.05
C THR A 109 7.81 12.46 -2.39
N PRO A 110 7.35 11.68 -1.37
CA PRO A 110 7.99 10.49 -0.81
C PRO A 110 8.02 9.29 -1.79
N GLU A 111 8.89 8.30 -1.50
CA GLU A 111 8.94 7.06 -2.26
C GLU A 111 7.57 6.41 -2.38
N ASN A 112 7.25 5.87 -3.55
CA ASN A 112 6.05 5.08 -3.78
C ASN A 112 6.28 3.60 -3.50
N GLY A 113 5.22 2.83 -3.36
CA GLY A 113 5.29 1.42 -3.05
C GLY A 113 4.37 0.54 -3.89
N VAL A 114 4.54 -0.76 -3.70
CA VAL A 114 3.72 -1.80 -4.32
C VAL A 114 3.22 -2.77 -3.26
N ILE A 115 1.91 -3.03 -3.23
CA ILE A 115 1.30 -4.04 -2.36
C ILE A 115 1.22 -5.33 -3.16
N VAL A 116 1.95 -6.38 -2.75
CA VAL A 116 2.17 -7.57 -3.57
C VAL A 116 1.72 -8.84 -2.85
N HIS A 117 1.00 -9.71 -3.59
CA HIS A 117 0.64 -11.06 -3.15
C HIS A 117 1.64 -12.11 -3.63
N SER A 118 1.96 -12.08 -4.92
CA SER A 118 2.76 -13.11 -5.60
C SER A 118 4.26 -12.91 -5.37
N ASP A 119 4.96 -13.93 -4.88
CA ASP A 119 6.42 -13.90 -4.76
C ASP A 119 7.12 -13.82 -6.13
N LEU A 120 6.52 -14.41 -7.17
CA LEU A 120 7.01 -14.28 -8.54
C LEU A 120 7.05 -12.80 -8.97
N LEU A 121 5.95 -12.08 -8.76
CA LEU A 121 5.88 -10.66 -9.06
C LEU A 121 6.81 -9.83 -8.16
N LEU A 122 6.91 -10.17 -6.87
CA LEU A 122 7.82 -9.50 -5.94
C LEU A 122 9.27 -9.51 -6.44
N GLN A 123 9.77 -10.68 -6.85
CA GLN A 123 11.14 -10.79 -7.37
C GLN A 123 11.34 -10.01 -8.67
N TYR A 124 10.33 -10.02 -9.54
CA TYR A 124 10.34 -9.23 -10.76
C TYR A 124 10.43 -7.72 -10.46
N LEU A 125 9.58 -7.22 -9.57
CA LEU A 125 9.54 -5.81 -9.19
C LEU A 125 10.84 -5.35 -8.52
N LYS A 126 11.40 -6.14 -7.61
CA LYS A 126 12.69 -5.83 -6.96
C LYS A 126 13.84 -5.71 -7.96
N SER A 127 13.81 -6.44 -9.05
CA SER A 127 14.86 -6.41 -10.07
C SER A 127 14.68 -5.31 -11.12
N HIS A 128 13.43 -4.89 -11.40
CA HIS A 128 13.12 -3.94 -12.49
C HIS A 128 12.75 -2.54 -11.98
N TYR A 129 12.19 -2.45 -10.78
CA TYR A 129 11.69 -1.20 -10.16
C TYR A 129 12.10 -1.13 -8.68
N PRO A 130 13.42 -1.15 -8.37
CA PRO A 130 13.92 -1.16 -6.99
C PRO A 130 13.55 0.10 -6.20
N GLU A 131 13.14 1.18 -6.86
CA GLU A 131 12.66 2.42 -6.25
C GLU A 131 11.29 2.27 -5.58
N LEU A 132 10.52 1.25 -5.97
CA LEU A 132 9.22 0.96 -5.38
C LEU A 132 9.35 0.03 -4.18
N TYR A 133 9.08 0.54 -2.99
CA TYR A 133 9.17 -0.32 -1.80
C TYR A 133 8.02 -1.34 -1.74
N PRO A 134 8.31 -2.63 -1.45
CA PRO A 134 7.29 -3.67 -1.36
C PRO A 134 6.55 -3.65 -0.02
N VAL A 135 5.25 -3.96 -0.09
CA VAL A 135 4.35 -4.20 1.05
C VAL A 135 3.70 -5.56 0.88
N SER A 136 3.73 -6.40 1.92
CA SER A 136 3.06 -7.70 1.89
C SER A 136 1.54 -7.50 1.96
N SER A 137 0.83 -8.09 0.99
CA SER A 137 -0.62 -7.88 0.82
C SER A 137 -1.45 -8.59 1.89
N THR A 138 -2.53 -7.94 2.35
CA THR A 138 -3.58 -8.56 3.19
C THR A 138 -4.22 -9.78 2.54
N THR A 139 -4.22 -9.86 1.20
CA THR A 139 -4.79 -11.00 0.47
C THR A 139 -4.03 -12.30 0.67
N LYS A 140 -2.82 -12.25 1.27
CA LYS A 140 -2.10 -13.45 1.74
C LYS A 140 -2.80 -14.14 2.91
N VAL A 141 -3.71 -13.44 3.59
CA VAL A 141 -4.55 -13.96 4.70
C VAL A 141 -3.68 -14.61 5.78
N LEU A 142 -2.73 -13.85 6.34
CA LEU A 142 -1.80 -14.30 7.38
C LEU A 142 -2.52 -14.40 8.73
N THR A 143 -3.38 -15.40 8.90
CA THR A 143 -4.20 -15.61 10.11
C THR A 143 -3.46 -16.35 11.22
N ASP A 144 -2.39 -17.06 10.89
CA ASP A 144 -1.54 -17.75 11.85
C ASP A 144 -0.36 -16.88 12.25
N PHE A 145 -0.11 -16.77 13.56
CA PHE A 145 0.92 -15.88 14.09
C PHE A 145 2.34 -16.30 13.68
N GLU A 146 2.62 -17.62 13.61
CA GLU A 146 3.93 -18.09 13.19
C GLU A 146 4.19 -17.81 11.70
N THR A 147 3.13 -17.84 10.89
CA THR A 147 3.20 -17.45 9.48
C THR A 147 3.42 -15.96 9.33
N LEU A 148 2.71 -15.13 10.13
CA LEU A 148 2.95 -13.69 10.19
C LEU A 148 4.39 -13.37 10.58
N LYS A 149 4.90 -14.03 11.62
CA LYS A 149 6.28 -13.83 12.09
C LYS A 149 7.30 -14.17 11.00
N LYS A 150 7.12 -15.28 10.29
CA LYS A 150 7.98 -15.64 9.14
C LYS A 150 7.94 -14.59 8.03
N GLU A 151 6.78 -14.01 7.78
CA GLU A 151 6.65 -12.94 6.77
C GLU A 151 7.36 -11.65 7.22
N THR A 152 7.31 -11.31 8.53
CA THR A 152 8.05 -10.15 9.08
C THR A 152 9.56 -10.38 9.19
N ASP A 153 10.02 -11.64 9.18
CA ASP A 153 11.44 -11.97 9.16
C ASP A 153 12.07 -11.86 7.75
N ARG A 154 11.25 -11.63 6.73
CA ARG A 154 11.74 -11.43 5.36
C ARG A 154 12.25 -10.00 5.17
N ASP A 155 13.46 -9.86 4.65
CA ASP A 155 14.05 -8.55 4.26
C ASP A 155 13.44 -7.99 2.96
N ASP A 156 12.38 -8.64 2.45
CA ASP A 156 11.74 -8.28 1.19
C ASP A 156 10.80 -7.08 1.32
N PHE A 157 10.21 -6.87 2.48
CA PHE A 157 9.10 -5.93 2.66
C PHE A 157 9.45 -4.77 3.58
N ARG A 158 9.00 -3.56 3.19
CA ARG A 158 9.01 -2.40 4.09
C ARG A 158 7.88 -2.47 5.10
N TYR A 159 6.73 -3.06 4.71
CA TYR A 159 5.59 -3.25 5.59
C TYR A 159 4.93 -4.60 5.34
N VAL A 160 4.40 -5.18 6.41
CA VAL A 160 3.60 -6.41 6.38
C VAL A 160 2.24 -6.10 6.98
N VAL A 161 1.17 -6.42 6.25
CA VAL A 161 -0.20 -6.20 6.72
C VAL A 161 -0.76 -7.52 7.24
N PRO A 162 -0.92 -7.67 8.57
CA PRO A 162 -1.51 -8.87 9.15
C PRO A 162 -2.99 -8.97 8.80
N ASP A 163 -3.53 -10.18 8.94
CA ASP A 163 -4.97 -10.36 8.93
C ASP A 163 -5.60 -9.65 10.15
N PHE A 164 -6.76 -9.02 9.96
CA PHE A 164 -7.44 -8.26 11.03
C PHE A 164 -7.70 -9.06 12.30
N ARG A 165 -7.87 -10.39 12.21
CA ARG A 165 -8.03 -11.28 13.35
C ARG A 165 -6.83 -11.28 14.30
N LEU A 166 -5.66 -10.90 13.83
CA LEU A 166 -4.44 -10.79 14.64
C LEU A 166 -4.28 -9.42 15.31
N ASN A 167 -5.01 -8.40 14.89
CA ASN A 167 -4.85 -7.02 15.40
C ASN A 167 -5.08 -6.89 16.92
N LYS A 168 -5.90 -7.77 17.50
CA LYS A 168 -6.23 -7.75 18.95
C LYS A 168 -5.52 -8.83 19.77
N VAL A 169 -4.60 -9.59 19.18
CA VAL A 169 -3.87 -10.67 19.86
C VAL A 169 -2.59 -10.10 20.49
N TYR A 170 -2.75 -9.12 21.40
CA TYR A 170 -1.67 -8.35 22.01
C TYR A 170 -0.61 -9.21 22.69
N GLU A 171 -0.99 -10.31 23.34
CA GLU A 171 -0.03 -11.22 24.01
C GLU A 171 0.99 -11.76 23.02
N LYS A 172 0.56 -12.12 21.81
CA LYS A 172 1.44 -12.63 20.76
C LYS A 172 2.20 -11.49 20.07
N LEU A 173 1.52 -10.38 19.74
CA LEU A 173 2.14 -9.22 19.09
C LEU A 173 3.28 -8.66 19.95
N ASN A 174 3.13 -8.63 21.27
CA ASN A 174 4.17 -8.19 22.22
C ASN A 174 5.41 -9.11 22.25
N THR A 175 5.37 -10.28 21.62
CA THR A 175 6.55 -11.17 21.48
C THR A 175 7.39 -10.85 20.24
N LEU A 176 6.89 -10.00 19.35
CA LEU A 176 7.64 -9.54 18.20
C LEU A 176 8.77 -8.62 18.64
N THR A 177 9.88 -8.68 17.91
CA THR A 177 11.00 -7.74 18.11
C THR A 177 10.59 -6.33 17.70
N GLU A 178 11.34 -5.32 18.16
CA GLU A 178 11.10 -3.93 17.77
C GLU A 178 11.14 -3.75 16.24
N SER A 179 12.10 -4.40 15.56
CA SER A 179 12.21 -4.38 14.10
C SER A 179 10.99 -4.99 13.42
N GLN A 180 10.47 -6.12 13.90
CA GLN A 180 9.27 -6.75 13.36
C GLN A 180 8.02 -5.87 13.59
N ASN A 181 7.89 -5.27 14.78
CA ASN A 181 6.78 -4.35 15.08
C ASN A 181 6.78 -3.10 14.19
N CYS A 182 7.95 -2.56 13.85
CA CYS A 182 8.07 -1.42 12.94
C CYS A 182 7.60 -1.74 11.50
N LEU A 183 7.59 -3.02 11.12
CA LEU A 183 7.10 -3.46 9.80
C LEU A 183 5.59 -3.63 9.77
N LEU A 184 4.95 -3.82 10.94
CA LEU A 184 3.51 -4.08 10.99
C LEU A 184 2.72 -2.81 10.75
N TYR A 185 1.79 -2.91 9.83
CA TYR A 185 0.74 -1.93 9.74
C TYR A 185 -0.62 -2.63 9.74
N THR A 186 -1.51 -2.22 10.63
CA THR A 186 -2.78 -2.90 10.83
C THR A 186 -3.80 -2.50 9.76
N SER A 187 -4.54 -3.49 9.25
CA SER A 187 -5.75 -3.24 8.47
C SER A 187 -6.87 -2.89 9.44
N ASP A 188 -7.51 -1.75 9.24
CA ASP A 188 -8.74 -1.41 9.96
C ASP A 188 -9.88 -2.23 9.34
N ALA A 189 -10.22 -3.34 9.98
CA ALA A 189 -11.50 -3.98 9.72
C ALA A 189 -12.50 -3.25 10.59
N ALA A 190 -13.50 -2.64 9.96
CA ALA A 190 -14.64 -2.12 10.68
C ALA A 190 -15.15 -3.20 11.63
N ASP A 191 -15.19 -2.87 12.92
CA ASP A 191 -15.78 -3.73 13.92
C ASP A 191 -17.28 -3.81 13.65
N ASP A 192 -17.74 -4.95 13.14
CA ASP A 192 -19.15 -5.35 13.22
C ASP A 192 -19.46 -5.89 14.61
#